data_05d1df6044e9b7accf23a3e94e4761ca
#
_entry.id   05d1df6044e9b7accf23a3e94e4761ca
#
_cell.length_a   1.000
_cell.length_b   1.000
_cell.length_c   1.000
_cell.angle_alpha   90.00
_cell.angle_beta   90.00
_cell.angle_gamma   90.00
#
_symmetry.space_group_name_H-M   'P 1'
#
loop_
_entity.id
_entity.type
_entity.pdbx_description
1 polymer ?
#
loop_
_entity_poly.entity_id
_entity_poly.type
_entity_poly.pdbx_seq_one_letter_code
_entity_poly.pdbx_strand_id
1 'polypeptide(L)'
;MNLSDDKRTVHLSTDSELTADDLQDLIAELARVRARMLPAVPNAPISDDLDSAERAEGFAVRTLSAEYIQLLIRDLGLGWLSIALDIGQACTLRDFLVANTPAGHPNPLADLQIDSGDLPQ
;
A
#
# COMPACT_ATOMS: atom_id res chain seq x y z
N MET A 1 23.28 -4.48 -2.87
CA MET A 1 22.35 -5.39 -2.17
C MET A 1 22.25 -6.69 -2.96
N ASN A 2 22.57 -7.79 -2.32
CA ASN A 2 22.66 -9.10 -2.97
C ASN A 2 21.76 -10.11 -2.28
N LEU A 3 20.90 -10.74 -3.07
CA LEU A 3 20.04 -11.84 -2.60
C LEU A 3 20.83 -13.15 -2.70
N SER A 4 20.73 -13.99 -1.67
CA SER A 4 21.37 -15.30 -1.66
C SER A 4 20.76 -16.23 -2.72
N ASP A 5 21.51 -17.30 -3.09
CA ASP A 5 21.03 -18.24 -4.10
C ASP A 5 19.76 -18.98 -3.67
N ASP A 6 19.61 -19.28 -2.39
CA ASP A 6 18.42 -19.92 -1.83
C ASP A 6 17.27 -18.91 -1.55
N LYS A 7 17.50 -17.61 -1.80
CA LYS A 7 16.54 -16.54 -1.63
C LYS A 7 16.06 -16.32 -0.18
N ARG A 8 16.81 -16.81 0.79
CA ARG A 8 16.44 -16.73 2.20
C ARG A 8 17.11 -15.57 2.94
N THR A 9 18.20 -15.06 2.40
CA THR A 9 18.94 -13.97 3.02
C THR A 9 19.33 -12.93 2.00
N VAL A 10 19.52 -11.70 2.48
CA VAL A 10 20.01 -10.63 1.65
C VAL A 10 21.20 -9.98 2.35
N HIS A 11 22.22 -9.68 1.56
CA HIS A 11 23.38 -8.92 2.04
C HIS A 11 23.18 -7.45 1.68
N LEU A 12 23.15 -6.60 2.71
CA LEU A 12 22.91 -5.17 2.58
C LEU A 12 24.17 -4.40 2.92
N SER A 13 24.50 -3.46 2.04
CA SER A 13 25.56 -2.48 2.29
C SER A 13 24.99 -1.11 1.96
N THR A 14 25.19 -0.15 2.85
CA THR A 14 24.68 1.21 2.67
C THR A 14 25.62 2.22 3.30
N ASP A 15 25.49 3.48 2.91
CA ASP A 15 26.20 4.58 3.53
C ASP A 15 25.75 4.78 4.97
N SER A 16 26.63 5.33 5.80
CA SER A 16 26.34 5.57 7.21
C SER A 16 25.37 6.73 7.43
N GLU A 17 25.20 7.58 6.45
CA GLU A 17 24.33 8.75 6.53
C GLU A 17 23.46 8.80 5.27
N LEU A 18 22.14 8.87 5.48
CA LEU A 18 21.15 8.89 4.40
C LEU A 18 20.22 10.07 4.56
N THR A 19 19.93 10.75 3.45
CA THR A 19 18.86 11.74 3.42
C THR A 19 17.49 11.02 3.43
N ALA A 20 16.41 11.79 3.58
CA ALA A 20 15.06 11.24 3.49
C ALA A 20 14.81 10.58 2.13
N ASP A 21 15.28 11.20 1.04
CA ASP A 21 15.13 10.64 -0.31
C ASP A 21 15.94 9.35 -0.47
N ASP A 22 17.17 9.33 0.05
CA ASP A 22 18.01 8.11 0.04
C ASP A 22 17.33 6.98 0.79
N LEU A 23 16.76 7.28 1.95
CA LEU A 23 16.07 6.30 2.76
C LEU A 23 14.81 5.79 2.06
N GLN A 24 14.05 6.69 1.43
CA GLN A 24 12.86 6.30 0.68
C GLN A 24 13.22 5.34 -0.47
N ASP A 25 14.29 5.62 -1.19
CA ASP A 25 14.78 4.76 -2.27
C ASP A 25 15.21 3.39 -1.74
N LEU A 26 15.88 3.37 -0.57
CA LEU A 26 16.28 2.13 0.07
C LEU A 26 15.06 1.29 0.50
N ILE A 27 14.04 1.92 1.08
CA ILE A 27 12.81 1.24 1.45
C ILE A 27 12.16 0.58 0.22
N ALA A 28 12.08 1.31 -0.89
CA ALA A 28 11.51 0.77 -2.13
C ALA A 28 12.33 -0.41 -2.66
N GLU A 29 13.66 -0.32 -2.60
CA GLU A 29 14.54 -1.41 -3.02
C GLU A 29 14.41 -2.62 -2.11
N LEU A 30 14.37 -2.42 -0.79
CA LEU A 30 14.16 -3.51 0.17
C LEU A 30 12.84 -4.22 -0.06
N ALA A 31 11.78 -3.48 -0.35
CA ALA A 31 10.47 -4.08 -0.66
C ALA A 31 10.54 -4.96 -1.91
N ARG A 32 11.23 -4.50 -2.95
CA ARG A 32 11.40 -5.29 -4.18
C ARG A 32 12.19 -6.58 -3.90
N VAL A 33 13.24 -6.51 -3.10
CA VAL A 33 14.01 -7.69 -2.71
C VAL A 33 13.16 -8.63 -1.86
N ARG A 34 12.43 -8.10 -0.87
CA ARG A 34 11.56 -8.92 -0.03
C ARG A 34 10.54 -9.71 -0.84
N ALA A 35 10.01 -9.12 -1.91
CA ALA A 35 9.06 -9.80 -2.79
C ALA A 35 9.64 -11.05 -3.47
N ARG A 36 10.96 -11.14 -3.58
CA ARG A 36 11.66 -12.26 -4.20
C ARG A 36 12.23 -13.26 -3.19
N MET A 37 12.14 -12.93 -1.90
CA MET A 37 12.70 -13.78 -0.84
C MET A 37 11.75 -14.91 -0.45
N LEU A 38 12.33 -15.94 0.18
CA LEU A 38 11.59 -17.03 0.81
C LEU A 38 11.82 -16.97 2.32
N PRO A 39 10.81 -17.26 3.13
CA PRO A 39 9.45 -17.63 2.71
C PRO A 39 8.70 -16.46 2.10
N ALA A 40 7.82 -16.73 1.16
CA ALA A 40 6.99 -15.71 0.54
C ALA A 40 6.00 -15.13 1.55
N VAL A 41 5.54 -13.91 1.27
CA VAL A 41 4.45 -13.31 2.08
C VAL A 41 3.21 -14.20 1.96
N PRO A 42 2.55 -14.57 3.07
CA PRO A 42 1.36 -15.42 3.03
C PRO A 42 0.23 -14.82 2.18
N ASN A 43 -0.56 -15.68 1.56
CA ASN A 43 -1.71 -15.23 0.74
C ASN A 43 -2.84 -14.64 1.58
N ALA A 44 -2.90 -14.98 2.87
CA ALA A 44 -3.91 -14.46 3.78
C ALA A 44 -3.23 -13.75 4.95
N PRO A 45 -3.86 -12.74 5.56
CA PRO A 45 -3.31 -12.09 6.74
C PRO A 45 -3.14 -13.09 7.88
N ILE A 46 -2.03 -12.95 8.63
CA ILE A 46 -1.83 -13.71 9.86
C ILE A 46 -2.45 -12.96 11.05
N SER A 47 -2.55 -13.62 12.21
CA SER A 47 -3.21 -13.04 13.39
C SER A 47 -2.61 -11.71 13.82
N ASP A 48 -1.28 -11.58 13.76
CA ASP A 48 -0.59 -10.35 14.15
C ASP A 48 -0.95 -9.18 13.23
N ASP A 49 -1.18 -9.44 11.94
CA ASP A 49 -1.62 -8.40 11.00
C ASP A 49 -3.03 -7.91 11.33
N LEU A 50 -3.89 -8.80 11.84
CA LEU A 50 -5.27 -8.47 12.18
C LEU A 50 -5.39 -7.72 13.50
N ASP A 51 -4.47 -7.98 14.44
CA ASP A 51 -4.50 -7.39 15.78
C ASP A 51 -3.87 -6.00 15.83
N SER A 52 -3.18 -5.60 14.76
CA SER A 52 -2.41 -4.36 14.72
C SER A 52 -2.77 -3.60 13.45
N ALA A 53 -3.43 -2.47 13.61
CA ALA A 53 -3.76 -1.61 12.48
C ALA A 53 -3.42 -0.17 12.83
N GLU A 54 -2.70 0.49 11.93
CA GLU A 54 -2.43 1.91 12.07
C GLU A 54 -3.53 2.70 11.36
N ARG A 55 -3.87 3.85 11.92
CA ARG A 55 -4.80 4.76 11.29
C ARG A 55 -4.18 5.26 9.98
N ALA A 56 -4.99 5.30 8.92
CA ALA A 56 -4.55 5.90 7.67
C ALA A 56 -4.35 7.40 7.84
N GLU A 57 -3.19 7.90 7.43
CA GLU A 57 -2.83 9.32 7.49
C GLU A 57 -3.36 10.09 6.28
N GLY A 58 -4.01 9.42 5.38
CA GLY A 58 -4.63 9.98 4.20
C GLY A 58 -4.89 8.89 3.19
N PHE A 59 -5.88 9.10 2.33
CA PHE A 59 -6.08 8.18 1.23
C PHE A 59 -6.70 8.89 0.04
N ALA A 60 -6.57 8.28 -1.12
CA ALA A 60 -7.19 8.73 -2.36
C ALA A 60 -7.59 7.51 -3.18
N VAL A 61 -8.63 7.66 -3.97
CA VAL A 61 -9.12 6.59 -4.84
C VAL A 61 -9.36 7.19 -6.22
N ARG A 62 -8.95 6.47 -7.25
CA ARG A 62 -9.25 6.89 -8.62
C ARG A 62 -9.40 5.69 -9.54
N THR A 63 -10.01 5.92 -10.69
CA THR A 63 -10.01 4.95 -11.77
C THR A 63 -8.64 4.91 -12.42
N LEU A 64 -8.01 3.74 -12.42
CA LEU A 64 -6.73 3.56 -13.09
C LEU A 64 -6.93 3.20 -14.56
N SER A 65 -7.91 2.35 -14.82
CA SER A 65 -8.32 1.93 -16.18
C SER A 65 -9.74 1.40 -16.10
N ALA A 66 -10.26 0.89 -17.24
CA ALA A 66 -11.58 0.24 -17.25
C ALA A 66 -11.62 -1.02 -16.36
N GLU A 67 -10.47 -1.60 -16.03
CA GLU A 67 -10.37 -2.88 -15.33
C GLU A 67 -9.88 -2.74 -13.88
N TYR A 68 -9.31 -1.58 -13.50
CA TYR A 68 -8.67 -1.41 -12.21
C TYR A 68 -9.04 -0.10 -11.54
N ILE A 69 -9.21 -0.17 -10.24
CA ILE A 69 -9.33 0.97 -9.34
C ILE A 69 -8.01 1.11 -8.61
N GLN A 70 -7.49 2.32 -8.50
CA GLN A 70 -6.28 2.60 -7.72
C GLN A 70 -6.68 3.11 -6.34
N LEU A 71 -6.17 2.44 -5.32
CA LEU A 71 -6.29 2.87 -3.93
C LEU A 71 -4.92 3.36 -3.48
N LEU A 72 -4.86 4.57 -2.96
CA LEU A 72 -3.64 5.17 -2.44
C LEU A 72 -3.81 5.41 -0.95
N ILE A 73 -2.84 4.96 -0.17
CA ILE A 73 -2.85 5.14 1.28
C ILE A 73 -1.54 5.81 1.68
N ARG A 74 -1.64 6.91 2.42
CA ARG A 74 -0.46 7.59 2.93
C ARG A 74 0.00 6.95 4.22
N ASP A 75 1.22 6.48 4.23
CA ASP A 75 1.90 5.97 5.41
C ASP A 75 3.12 6.84 5.69
N LEU A 76 3.28 7.29 6.92
CA LEU A 76 4.36 8.23 7.26
C LEU A 76 5.74 7.60 7.08
N GLY A 77 5.87 6.30 7.29
CA GLY A 77 7.14 5.59 7.13
C GLY A 77 7.40 5.13 5.69
N LEU A 78 6.39 4.59 5.04
CA LEU A 78 6.52 3.96 3.73
C LEU A 78 6.21 4.91 2.57
N GLY A 79 5.60 6.06 2.85
CA GLY A 79 5.14 6.99 1.82
C GLY A 79 3.75 6.62 1.30
N TRP A 80 3.43 7.02 0.08
CA TRP A 80 2.17 6.68 -0.54
C TRP A 80 2.21 5.27 -1.09
N LEU A 81 1.37 4.40 -0.54
CA LEU A 81 1.19 3.04 -1.03
C LEU A 81 0.15 3.08 -2.15
N SER A 82 0.51 2.56 -3.30
CA SER A 82 -0.38 2.51 -4.47
C SER A 82 -0.77 1.06 -4.74
N ILE A 83 -2.06 0.78 -4.65
CA ILE A 83 -2.60 -0.57 -4.78
C ILE A 83 -3.64 -0.56 -5.89
N ALA A 84 -3.50 -1.46 -6.84
CA ALA A 84 -4.51 -1.65 -7.88
C ALA A 84 -5.45 -2.79 -7.48
N LEU A 85 -6.73 -2.49 -7.45
CA LEU A 85 -7.77 -3.49 -7.21
C LEU A 85 -8.45 -3.78 -8.55
N ASP A 86 -8.58 -5.05 -8.91
CA ASP A 86 -9.43 -5.40 -10.04
C ASP A 86 -10.90 -5.13 -9.70
N ILE A 87 -11.77 -5.18 -10.70
CA ILE A 87 -13.19 -4.85 -10.51
C ILE A 87 -13.85 -5.79 -9.47
N GLY A 88 -13.48 -7.06 -9.46
CA GLY A 88 -14.02 -8.01 -8.47
C GLY A 88 -13.62 -7.63 -7.05
N GLN A 89 -12.35 -7.33 -6.83
CA GLN A 89 -11.85 -6.88 -5.54
C GLN A 89 -12.49 -5.55 -5.12
N ALA A 90 -12.62 -4.62 -6.05
CA ALA A 90 -13.25 -3.32 -5.79
C ALA A 90 -14.72 -3.48 -5.39
N CYS A 91 -15.46 -4.36 -6.08
CA CYS A 91 -16.86 -4.65 -5.74
C CYS A 91 -16.98 -5.28 -4.36
N THR A 92 -16.09 -6.20 -4.01
CA THR A 92 -16.08 -6.83 -2.69
C THR A 92 -15.84 -5.78 -1.59
N LEU A 93 -14.88 -4.89 -1.80
CA LEU A 93 -14.61 -3.80 -0.86
C LEU A 93 -15.81 -2.86 -0.75
N ARG A 94 -16.39 -2.46 -1.88
CA ARG A 94 -17.58 -1.61 -1.90
C ARG A 94 -18.71 -2.22 -1.08
N ASP A 95 -19.03 -3.47 -1.32
CA ASP A 95 -20.16 -4.14 -0.67
C ASP A 95 -19.94 -4.24 0.83
N PHE A 96 -18.72 -4.53 1.25
CA PHE A 96 -18.35 -4.53 2.67
C PHE A 96 -18.52 -3.13 3.30
N LEU A 97 -18.02 -2.10 2.64
CA LEU A 97 -18.11 -0.73 3.15
C LEU A 97 -19.57 -0.28 3.23
N VAL A 98 -20.38 -0.54 2.22
CA VAL A 98 -21.79 -0.19 2.22
C VAL A 98 -22.52 -0.87 3.39
N ALA A 99 -22.22 -2.14 3.64
CA ALA A 99 -22.86 -2.90 4.72
C ALA A 99 -22.42 -2.46 6.12
N ASN A 100 -21.23 -1.89 6.26
CA ASN A 100 -20.61 -1.61 7.56
C ASN A 100 -20.37 -0.14 7.85
N THR A 101 -20.77 0.76 6.93
CA THR A 101 -20.71 2.20 7.16
C THR A 101 -22.10 2.71 7.55
N PRO A 102 -22.21 3.52 8.61
CA PRO A 102 -23.51 4.02 9.06
C PRO A 102 -24.22 4.83 7.96
N ALA A 103 -25.49 4.51 7.74
CA ALA A 103 -26.34 5.28 6.81
C ALA A 103 -26.55 6.70 7.34
N GLY A 104 -26.54 7.66 6.44
CA GLY A 104 -26.75 9.06 6.80
C GLY A 104 -25.55 9.75 7.44
N HIS A 105 -24.43 9.05 7.58
CA HIS A 105 -23.21 9.68 8.06
C HIS A 105 -22.74 10.71 7.03
N PRO A 106 -22.39 11.94 7.47
CA PRO A 106 -21.86 12.92 6.52
C PRO A 106 -20.65 12.35 5.79
N ASN A 107 -20.58 12.59 4.48
CA ASN A 107 -19.46 12.12 3.69
C ASN A 107 -18.39 13.21 3.56
N PRO A 108 -17.46 13.32 4.53
CA PRO A 108 -16.41 14.32 4.45
C PRO A 108 -15.41 14.04 3.34
N LEU A 109 -15.50 12.85 2.74
CA LEU A 109 -14.58 12.40 1.70
C LEU A 109 -15.08 12.72 0.30
N ALA A 110 -16.28 13.26 0.16
CA ALA A 110 -16.81 13.68 -1.14
C ALA A 110 -15.86 14.66 -1.83
N ASP A 111 -15.25 15.56 -1.05
CA ASP A 111 -14.29 16.54 -1.54
C ASP A 111 -12.88 15.99 -1.73
N LEU A 112 -12.63 14.77 -1.27
CA LEU A 112 -11.35 14.09 -1.41
C LEU A 112 -11.33 13.12 -2.58
N GLN A 113 -12.44 13.00 -3.29
CA GLN A 113 -12.50 12.20 -4.50
C GLN A 113 -11.68 12.90 -5.58
N ILE A 114 -10.59 12.26 -5.96
CA ILE A 114 -9.59 12.87 -6.84
C ILE A 114 -9.69 12.24 -8.21
N ASP A 115 -9.94 13.09 -9.23
CA ASP A 115 -9.89 12.64 -10.61
C ASP A 115 -8.46 12.35 -11.05
N SER A 116 -8.31 11.54 -12.10
CA SER A 116 -6.98 11.20 -12.57
C SER A 116 -6.24 12.46 -13.03
N GLY A 117 -5.10 12.71 -12.45
CA GLY A 117 -4.28 13.89 -12.71
C GLY A 117 -4.16 14.83 -11.54
N ASP A 118 -5.04 14.74 -10.54
CA ASP A 118 -5.05 15.64 -9.39
C ASP A 118 -4.37 15.04 -8.16
N LEU A 119 -3.78 13.85 -8.28
CA LEU A 119 -3.11 13.21 -7.17
C LEU A 119 -1.84 13.96 -6.79
N PRO A 120 -1.62 14.21 -5.49
CA PRO A 120 -0.35 14.76 -5.04
C PRO A 120 0.77 13.75 -5.30
N GLN A 121 1.86 14.25 -5.78
CA GLN A 121 3.04 13.44 -6.03
C GLN A 121 3.99 13.47 -4.86
#